data_87469d3f3fd97ac000b5678896a6c6e6
#
_entry.id   87469d3f3fd97ac000b5678896a6c6e6
#
_cell.length_a   1.000
_cell.length_b   1.000
_cell.length_c   1.000
_cell.angle_alpha   90.00
_cell.angle_beta   90.00
_cell.angle_gamma   90.00
#
_symmetry.space_group_name_H-M   'P 1'
#
loop_
_entity.id
_entity.type
_entity.pdbx_description
1 polymer ?
#
loop_
_entity_poly.entity_id
_entity_poly.type
_entity_poly.pdbx_seq_one_letter_code
_entity_poly.pdbx_strand_id
1 'polypeptide(L)'
;MLDEAGTALVYGRSFDWPCFPEDDIGPLLERALPLDACLSPHELLAVAAWCASLGSLTRYHETAASCAVPRSLLDPLFAAITAHPDLVQAIRKAIDDQGEIKDSASRELNLIRHEIRDLSQRANRILQRMLNDSRLEGIWQERLVSLRDGRHVVPVKAGQNGRLRGIILDRSTSGETLFVEPDAVVGIDNGIKELQIAEDREIRKVLLDLTKRLRQHASAIGMTRNAAADLDCIFARARLADSMNGIRPEFVAHTRPLEILEARHPLLTCTPV
;
A
#
# COMPACT_ATOMS: atom_id res chain seq x y z
N MET A 1 -2.87 31.23 -16.75
CA MET A 1 -1.50 30.67 -16.61
C MET A 1 -0.48 31.65 -16.02
N LEU A 2 -0.21 32.83 -16.62
CA LEU A 2 0.77 33.80 -16.05
C LEU A 2 0.26 34.43 -14.75
N ASP A 3 -1.01 34.78 -14.69
CA ASP A 3 -1.64 35.35 -13.49
C ASP A 3 -1.73 34.39 -12.35
N GLU A 4 -2.00 33.11 -12.64
CA GLU A 4 -2.00 31.99 -11.67
C GLU A 4 -0.60 31.76 -11.09
N ALA A 5 0.44 31.74 -11.96
CA ALA A 5 1.82 31.61 -11.51
C ALA A 5 2.26 32.82 -10.65
N GLY A 6 1.82 34.02 -10.97
CA GLY A 6 2.04 35.23 -10.17
C GLY A 6 1.37 35.12 -8.80
N THR A 7 0.15 34.61 -8.73
CA THR A 7 -0.55 34.33 -7.48
C THR A 7 0.19 33.25 -6.65
N ALA A 8 0.58 32.16 -7.29
CA ALA A 8 1.33 31.06 -6.64
C ALA A 8 2.70 31.54 -6.10
N LEU A 9 3.36 32.47 -6.78
CA LEU A 9 4.61 33.09 -6.34
C LEU A 9 4.42 33.86 -5.01
N VAL A 10 3.34 34.62 -4.89
CA VAL A 10 3.00 35.33 -3.65
C VAL A 10 2.74 34.34 -2.51
N TYR A 11 2.04 33.24 -2.80
CA TYR A 11 1.85 32.15 -1.84
C TYR A 11 3.18 31.57 -1.37
N GLY A 12 4.06 31.17 -2.30
CA GLY A 12 5.33 30.52 -2.00
C GLY A 12 6.33 31.42 -1.27
N ARG A 13 6.24 32.75 -1.44
CA ARG A 13 7.05 33.73 -0.69
C ARG A 13 6.52 33.97 0.73
N SER A 14 5.24 33.73 0.96
CA SER A 14 4.57 33.93 2.25
C SER A 14 4.56 32.67 3.12
N PHE A 15 4.66 31.49 2.50
CA PHE A 15 4.57 30.17 3.13
C PHE A 15 5.54 29.21 2.47
N ASP A 16 5.90 28.12 3.16
CA ASP A 16 6.65 27.02 2.56
C ASP A 16 5.91 26.45 1.33
N TRP A 17 6.68 26.10 0.29
CA TRP A 17 6.10 25.53 -0.92
C TRP A 17 5.33 24.26 -0.63
N PRO A 18 4.11 24.06 -1.16
CA PRO A 18 3.33 22.89 -0.91
C PRO A 18 3.99 21.62 -1.48
N CYS A 19 3.87 20.54 -0.75
CA CYS A 19 4.27 19.21 -1.25
C CYS A 19 3.11 18.55 -1.97
N PHE A 20 3.34 18.11 -3.18
CA PHE A 20 2.37 17.38 -4.01
C PHE A 20 2.64 15.88 -3.96
N PRO A 21 1.60 15.03 -4.15
CA PRO A 21 1.80 13.60 -4.29
C PRO A 21 2.68 13.28 -5.52
N GLU A 22 3.70 12.44 -5.33
CA GLU A 22 4.64 12.09 -6.41
C GLU A 22 4.11 10.96 -7.31
N ASP A 23 3.31 10.06 -6.73
CA ASP A 23 2.83 8.86 -7.44
C ASP A 23 1.64 9.17 -8.37
N ASP A 24 1.67 8.61 -9.57
CA ASP A 24 0.51 8.61 -10.46
C ASP A 24 -0.43 7.45 -10.17
N ILE A 25 -1.55 7.72 -9.51
CA ILE A 25 -2.60 6.74 -9.24
C ILE A 25 -3.59 6.52 -10.38
N GLY A 26 -3.44 7.25 -11.49
CA GLY A 26 -4.35 7.14 -12.66
C GLY A 26 -4.54 5.70 -13.14
N PRO A 27 -3.47 4.94 -13.40
CA PRO A 27 -3.58 3.53 -13.80
C PRO A 27 -4.30 2.64 -12.78
N LEU A 28 -4.18 2.93 -11.47
CA LEU A 28 -4.87 2.19 -10.41
C LEU A 28 -6.37 2.47 -10.40
N LEU A 29 -6.76 3.74 -10.64
CA LEU A 29 -8.16 4.11 -10.77
C LEU A 29 -8.81 3.42 -11.97
N GLU A 30 -8.13 3.39 -13.13
CA GLU A 30 -8.62 2.71 -14.33
C GLU A 30 -8.78 1.20 -14.09
N ARG A 31 -7.81 0.56 -13.44
CA ARG A 31 -7.87 -0.87 -13.08
C ARG A 31 -8.95 -1.19 -12.06
N ALA A 32 -9.41 -0.22 -11.27
CA ALA A 32 -10.50 -0.41 -10.31
C ALA A 32 -11.90 -0.33 -10.95
N LEU A 33 -12.02 0.16 -12.21
CA LEU A 33 -13.33 0.39 -12.86
C LEU A 33 -14.12 -0.88 -13.17
N PRO A 34 -13.53 -1.99 -13.67
CA PRO A 34 -14.29 -3.22 -13.94
C PRO A 34 -14.98 -3.75 -12.69
N LEU A 35 -16.18 -4.34 -12.85
CA LEU A 35 -17.00 -4.80 -11.71
C LEU A 35 -16.34 -5.94 -10.91
N ASP A 36 -15.55 -6.76 -11.57
CA ASP A 36 -14.80 -7.88 -11.02
C ASP A 36 -13.35 -7.52 -10.63
N ALA A 37 -12.97 -6.23 -10.80
CA ALA A 37 -11.64 -5.76 -10.44
C ALA A 37 -11.36 -5.95 -8.95
N CYS A 38 -10.15 -6.44 -8.66
CA CYS A 38 -9.63 -6.63 -7.33
C CYS A 38 -8.20 -6.09 -7.28
N LEU A 39 -8.00 -4.95 -6.65
CA LEU A 39 -6.67 -4.40 -6.44
C LEU A 39 -5.96 -5.15 -5.31
N SER A 40 -4.64 -5.23 -5.42
CA SER A 40 -3.79 -5.78 -4.36
C SER A 40 -3.77 -4.86 -3.13
N PRO A 41 -3.37 -5.38 -1.96
CA PRO A 41 -3.24 -4.56 -0.75
C PRO A 41 -2.32 -3.35 -0.94
N HIS A 42 -1.17 -3.53 -1.58
CA HIS A 42 -0.22 -2.45 -1.83
C HIS A 42 -0.79 -1.35 -2.75
N GLU A 43 -1.56 -1.71 -3.77
CA GLU A 43 -2.21 -0.75 -4.66
C GLU A 43 -3.27 0.07 -3.94
N LEU A 44 -4.06 -0.57 -3.07
CA LEU A 44 -5.03 0.13 -2.21
C LEU A 44 -4.33 1.08 -1.22
N LEU A 45 -3.21 0.65 -0.62
CA LEU A 45 -2.40 1.50 0.26
C LEU A 45 -1.80 2.69 -0.49
N ALA A 46 -1.33 2.52 -1.73
CA ALA A 46 -0.84 3.62 -2.56
C ALA A 46 -1.93 4.67 -2.81
N VAL A 47 -3.15 4.24 -3.16
CA VAL A 47 -4.29 5.15 -3.30
C VAL A 47 -4.61 5.84 -1.98
N ALA A 48 -4.60 5.12 -0.85
CA ALA A 48 -4.88 5.70 0.46
C ALA A 48 -3.79 6.72 0.89
N ALA A 49 -2.52 6.44 0.61
CA ALA A 49 -1.40 7.35 0.87
C ALA A 49 -1.52 8.61 0.03
N TRP A 50 -1.83 8.46 -1.26
CA TRP A 50 -2.06 9.58 -2.17
C TRP A 50 -3.23 10.45 -1.70
N CYS A 51 -4.37 9.86 -1.38
CA CYS A 51 -5.52 10.63 -0.86
C CYS A 51 -5.20 11.33 0.48
N ALA A 52 -4.41 10.69 1.34
CA ALA A 52 -4.03 11.27 2.63
C ALA A 52 -3.09 12.48 2.47
N SER A 53 -2.20 12.47 1.47
CA SER A 53 -1.25 13.57 1.21
C SER A 53 -1.96 14.86 0.75
N LEU A 54 -3.15 14.76 0.16
CA LEU A 54 -3.96 15.92 -0.23
C LEU A 54 -4.37 16.80 0.95
N GLY A 55 -4.45 16.24 2.15
CA GLY A 55 -4.76 17.02 3.36
C GLY A 55 -3.74 18.13 3.66
N SER A 56 -2.50 18.00 3.18
CA SER A 56 -1.48 19.05 3.27
C SER A 56 -1.79 20.23 2.34
N LEU A 57 -2.27 19.95 1.12
CA LEU A 57 -2.64 20.97 0.14
C LEU A 57 -3.87 21.76 0.59
N THR A 58 -4.88 21.09 1.12
CA THR A 58 -6.08 21.76 1.67
C THR A 58 -5.70 22.68 2.83
N ARG A 59 -4.88 22.19 3.75
CA ARG A 59 -4.40 22.98 4.91
C ARG A 59 -3.54 24.16 4.46
N TYR A 60 -2.68 23.98 3.46
CA TYR A 60 -1.89 25.04 2.87
C TYR A 60 -2.79 26.17 2.32
N HIS A 61 -3.84 25.84 1.58
CA HIS A 61 -4.80 26.80 1.06
C HIS A 61 -5.59 27.52 2.17
N GLU A 62 -6.04 26.81 3.19
CA GLU A 62 -6.71 27.39 4.36
C GLU A 62 -5.81 28.38 5.12
N THR A 63 -4.53 28.05 5.28
CA THR A 63 -3.54 28.91 5.93
C THR A 63 -3.33 30.19 5.11
N ALA A 64 -3.17 30.06 3.78
CA ALA A 64 -3.07 31.20 2.88
C ALA A 64 -4.34 32.06 2.89
N ALA A 65 -5.50 31.43 3.10
CA ALA A 65 -6.78 32.11 3.28
C ALA A 65 -6.82 33.10 4.44
N SER A 66 -6.14 32.78 5.53
CA SER A 66 -6.12 33.62 6.74
C SER A 66 -5.22 34.86 6.61
N CYS A 67 -4.35 34.93 5.59
CA CYS A 67 -3.29 35.92 5.47
C CYS A 67 -3.52 36.97 4.35
N ALA A 68 -4.76 37.18 3.89
CA ALA A 68 -5.14 38.21 2.89
C ALA A 68 -4.37 38.14 1.56
N VAL A 69 -3.83 36.99 1.17
CA VAL A 69 -3.20 36.79 -0.15
C VAL A 69 -4.28 36.73 -1.23
N PRO A 70 -4.10 37.38 -2.40
CA PRO A 70 -5.07 37.29 -3.50
C PRO A 70 -5.24 35.83 -3.96
N ARG A 71 -6.46 35.27 -3.86
CA ARG A 71 -6.73 33.83 -4.05
C ARG A 71 -7.56 33.49 -5.27
N SER A 72 -8.31 34.44 -5.77
CA SER A 72 -9.40 34.25 -6.73
C SER A 72 -9.06 33.37 -7.95
N LEU A 73 -7.79 33.32 -8.35
CA LEU A 73 -7.37 32.52 -9.51
C LEU A 73 -7.07 31.05 -9.17
N LEU A 74 -6.67 30.73 -7.96
CA LEU A 74 -6.35 29.36 -7.54
C LEU A 74 -7.51 28.68 -6.80
N ASP A 75 -8.46 29.45 -6.26
CA ASP A 75 -9.62 28.95 -5.52
C ASP A 75 -10.38 27.84 -6.25
N PRO A 76 -10.67 27.93 -7.58
CA PRO A 76 -11.39 26.86 -8.27
C PRO A 76 -10.63 25.53 -8.30
N LEU A 77 -9.30 25.57 -8.41
CA LEU A 77 -8.46 24.37 -8.41
C LEU A 77 -8.39 23.73 -7.01
N PHE A 78 -8.20 24.55 -5.97
CA PHE A 78 -8.24 24.05 -4.60
C PHE A 78 -9.63 23.52 -4.21
N ALA A 79 -10.72 24.16 -4.67
CA ALA A 79 -12.08 23.68 -4.44
C ALA A 79 -12.38 22.33 -5.11
N ALA A 80 -11.66 21.98 -6.17
CA ALA A 80 -11.77 20.68 -6.83
C ALA A 80 -11.02 19.55 -6.09
N ILE A 81 -10.18 19.89 -5.10
CA ILE A 81 -9.49 18.92 -4.28
C ILE A 81 -10.44 18.42 -3.20
N THR A 82 -10.85 17.17 -3.32
CA THR A 82 -11.73 16.50 -2.36
C THR A 82 -10.96 15.46 -1.57
N ALA A 83 -11.05 15.53 -0.25
CA ALA A 83 -10.52 14.49 0.64
C ALA A 83 -11.54 13.33 0.72
N HIS A 84 -11.01 12.11 0.82
CA HIS A 84 -11.83 10.89 0.98
C HIS A 84 -11.43 10.16 2.27
N PRO A 85 -11.65 10.77 3.46
CA PRO A 85 -11.17 10.22 4.74
C PRO A 85 -11.77 8.86 5.05
N ASP A 86 -13.03 8.64 4.70
CA ASP A 86 -13.74 7.37 4.94
C ASP A 86 -13.12 6.22 4.14
N LEU A 87 -12.72 6.47 2.88
CA LEU A 87 -12.01 5.50 2.05
C LEU A 87 -10.63 5.19 2.62
N VAL A 88 -9.86 6.23 2.95
CA VAL A 88 -8.53 6.08 3.57
C VAL A 88 -8.62 5.29 4.88
N GLN A 89 -9.59 5.62 5.73
CA GLN A 89 -9.81 4.92 6.98
C GLN A 89 -10.21 3.46 6.77
N ALA A 90 -11.09 3.18 5.82
CA ALA A 90 -11.53 1.81 5.50
C ALA A 90 -10.34 0.95 5.04
N ILE A 91 -9.48 1.48 4.15
CA ILE A 91 -8.29 0.79 3.66
C ILE A 91 -7.31 0.54 4.83
N ARG A 92 -6.94 1.57 5.58
CA ARG A 92 -5.97 1.46 6.69
C ARG A 92 -6.48 0.63 7.87
N LYS A 93 -7.79 0.52 8.05
CA LYS A 93 -8.39 -0.37 9.04
C LYS A 93 -8.23 -1.83 8.66
N ALA A 94 -8.30 -2.14 7.37
CA ALA A 94 -8.26 -3.51 6.85
C ALA A 94 -6.84 -3.99 6.52
N ILE A 95 -5.93 -3.09 6.14
CA ILE A 95 -4.58 -3.39 5.65
C ILE A 95 -3.57 -2.71 6.57
N ASP A 96 -2.48 -3.40 6.91
CA ASP A 96 -1.36 -2.82 7.65
C ASP A 96 -0.32 -2.17 6.71
N ASP A 97 0.72 -1.57 7.30
CA ASP A 97 1.76 -0.86 6.55
C ASP A 97 2.68 -1.79 5.73
N GLN A 98 2.66 -3.10 6.00
CA GLN A 98 3.38 -4.13 5.24
C GLN A 98 2.54 -4.70 4.08
N GLY A 99 1.27 -4.31 3.98
CA GLY A 99 0.34 -4.81 2.96
C GLY A 99 -0.35 -6.11 3.36
N GLU A 100 -0.28 -6.51 4.64
CA GLU A 100 -1.00 -7.68 5.14
C GLU A 100 -2.42 -7.31 5.58
N ILE A 101 -3.37 -8.21 5.32
CA ILE A 101 -4.76 -8.02 5.77
C ILE A 101 -4.85 -8.32 7.26
N LYS A 102 -5.30 -7.32 8.02
CA LYS A 102 -5.46 -7.42 9.48
C LYS A 102 -6.57 -8.41 9.86
N ASP A 103 -6.40 -9.09 10.99
CA ASP A 103 -7.46 -9.95 11.57
C ASP A 103 -8.78 -9.17 11.76
N SER A 104 -8.66 -7.88 12.07
CA SER A 104 -9.81 -6.97 12.27
C SER A 104 -10.50 -6.52 10.97
N ALA A 105 -9.99 -6.91 9.79
CA ALA A 105 -10.56 -6.53 8.50
C ALA A 105 -11.97 -7.10 8.30
N SER A 106 -12.21 -8.33 8.75
CA SER A 106 -13.55 -8.89 8.84
C SER A 106 -13.68 -9.80 10.07
N ARG A 107 -14.92 -9.95 10.56
CA ARG A 107 -15.22 -10.87 11.67
C ARG A 107 -14.91 -12.32 11.29
N GLU A 108 -15.24 -12.70 10.07
CA GLU A 108 -15.03 -14.05 9.55
C GLU A 108 -13.54 -14.37 9.45
N LEU A 109 -12.72 -13.47 8.93
CA LEU A 109 -11.28 -13.63 8.86
C LEU A 109 -10.66 -13.84 10.25
N ASN A 110 -11.11 -13.07 11.23
CA ASN A 110 -10.64 -13.23 12.61
C ASN A 110 -10.95 -14.62 13.16
N LEU A 111 -12.17 -15.12 12.95
CA LEU A 111 -12.59 -16.46 13.39
C LEU A 111 -11.76 -17.55 12.70
N ILE A 112 -11.60 -17.49 11.39
CA ILE A 112 -10.81 -18.46 10.61
C ILE A 112 -9.38 -18.52 11.13
N ARG A 113 -8.72 -17.37 11.29
CA ARG A 113 -7.33 -17.31 11.79
C ARG A 113 -7.19 -17.80 13.23
N HIS A 114 -8.19 -17.54 14.05
CA HIS A 114 -8.21 -18.08 15.42
C HIS A 114 -8.29 -19.61 15.40
N GLU A 115 -9.17 -20.18 14.58
CA GLU A 115 -9.34 -21.63 14.46
C GLU A 115 -8.07 -22.31 13.89
N ILE A 116 -7.42 -21.70 12.89
CA ILE A 116 -6.11 -22.19 12.40
C ILE A 116 -5.08 -22.24 13.53
N ARG A 117 -4.98 -21.18 14.34
CA ARG A 117 -4.05 -21.13 15.47
C ARG A 117 -4.36 -22.21 16.50
N ASP A 118 -5.63 -22.41 16.82
CA ASP A 118 -6.05 -23.45 17.78
C ASP A 118 -5.75 -24.87 17.30
N LEU A 119 -6.04 -25.16 16.03
CA LEU A 119 -5.71 -26.45 15.42
C LEU A 119 -4.21 -26.69 15.37
N SER A 120 -3.42 -25.67 14.97
CA SER A 120 -1.95 -25.75 14.95
C SER A 120 -1.38 -26.02 16.34
N GLN A 121 -1.90 -25.36 17.38
CA GLN A 121 -1.49 -25.62 18.76
C GLN A 121 -1.88 -27.03 19.21
N ARG A 122 -3.03 -27.54 18.76
CA ARG A 122 -3.47 -28.90 19.05
C ARG A 122 -2.56 -29.91 18.38
N ALA A 123 -2.21 -29.74 17.11
CA ALA A 123 -1.25 -30.60 16.40
C ALA A 123 0.10 -30.61 17.11
N ASN A 124 0.64 -29.46 17.45
CA ASN A 124 1.90 -29.33 18.18
C ASN A 124 1.85 -30.09 19.52
N ARG A 125 0.79 -29.94 20.30
CA ARG A 125 0.64 -30.67 21.58
C ARG A 125 0.62 -32.20 21.42
N ILE A 126 -0.03 -32.69 20.37
CA ILE A 126 -0.06 -34.14 20.06
C ILE A 126 1.36 -34.60 19.71
N LEU A 127 2.04 -33.89 18.81
CA LEU A 127 3.39 -34.27 18.37
C LEU A 127 4.41 -34.17 19.50
N GLN A 128 4.34 -33.16 20.35
CA GLN A 128 5.21 -33.06 21.53
C GLN A 128 5.02 -34.25 22.51
N ARG A 129 3.79 -34.72 22.69
CA ARG A 129 3.54 -35.94 23.50
C ARG A 129 4.16 -37.18 22.83
N MET A 130 4.08 -37.30 21.50
CA MET A 130 4.69 -38.40 20.75
C MET A 130 6.22 -38.37 20.82
N LEU A 131 6.85 -37.20 20.73
CA LEU A 131 8.30 -37.02 20.85
C LEU A 131 8.83 -37.42 22.23
N ASN A 132 7.97 -37.33 23.27
CA ASN A 132 8.30 -37.66 24.64
C ASN A 132 7.86 -39.11 25.05
N ASP A 133 7.25 -39.87 24.12
CA ASP A 133 6.82 -41.25 24.40
C ASP A 133 8.03 -42.19 24.37
N SER A 134 8.33 -42.83 25.49
CA SER A 134 9.45 -43.79 25.64
C SER A 134 9.35 -44.97 24.65
N ARG A 135 8.15 -45.35 24.21
CA ARG A 135 7.95 -46.44 23.24
C ARG A 135 8.47 -46.09 21.84
N LEU A 136 8.59 -44.80 21.53
CA LEU A 136 9.11 -44.28 20.30
C LEU A 136 10.54 -43.75 20.43
N GLU A 137 11.21 -44.06 21.56
CA GLU A 137 12.60 -43.67 21.78
C GLU A 137 13.52 -44.30 20.72
N GLY A 138 14.49 -43.51 20.22
CA GLY A 138 15.48 -43.97 19.25
C GLY A 138 15.06 -43.85 17.79
N ILE A 139 13.77 -43.60 17.47
CA ILE A 139 13.33 -43.39 16.06
C ILE A 139 13.58 -41.97 15.56
N TRP A 140 13.63 -41.00 16.47
CA TRP A 140 13.77 -39.62 16.13
C TRP A 140 15.19 -39.29 15.68
N GLN A 141 15.32 -38.57 14.56
CA GLN A 141 16.58 -37.95 14.15
C GLN A 141 16.86 -36.76 15.05
N GLU A 142 15.83 -35.95 15.25
CA GLU A 142 15.81 -34.79 16.15
C GLU A 142 14.45 -34.76 16.86
N ARG A 143 14.43 -34.30 18.12
CA ARG A 143 13.18 -34.19 18.90
C ARG A 143 12.55 -32.80 18.73
N LEU A 144 12.12 -32.51 17.51
CA LEU A 144 11.45 -31.23 17.17
C LEU A 144 10.26 -31.50 16.24
N VAL A 145 9.32 -30.55 16.25
CA VAL A 145 8.23 -30.47 15.29
C VAL A 145 8.64 -29.43 14.25
N SER A 146 8.47 -29.74 12.99
CA SER A 146 8.69 -28.80 11.89
C SER A 146 7.48 -28.75 10.95
N LEU A 147 7.47 -27.81 10.03
CA LEU A 147 6.47 -27.71 8.98
C LEU A 147 7.10 -28.06 7.63
N ARG A 148 6.39 -28.83 6.82
CA ARG A 148 6.69 -29.09 5.41
C ARG A 148 5.42 -28.94 4.60
N ASP A 149 5.43 -28.05 3.62
CA ASP A 149 4.25 -27.69 2.81
C ASP A 149 3.00 -27.35 3.66
N GLY A 150 3.23 -26.66 4.79
CA GLY A 150 2.17 -26.26 5.73
C GLY A 150 1.63 -27.38 6.60
N ARG A 151 2.25 -28.57 6.61
CA ARG A 151 1.87 -29.74 7.43
C ARG A 151 2.87 -29.96 8.54
N HIS A 152 2.38 -30.40 9.70
CA HIS A 152 3.20 -30.70 10.86
C HIS A 152 3.91 -32.05 10.70
N VAL A 153 5.22 -32.04 10.73
CA VAL A 153 6.04 -33.22 10.56
C VAL A 153 7.05 -33.39 11.69
N VAL A 154 7.48 -34.63 11.86
CA VAL A 154 8.57 -35.00 12.79
C VAL A 154 9.70 -35.68 12.00
N PRO A 155 10.98 -35.35 12.28
CA PRO A 155 12.13 -35.95 11.62
C PRO A 155 12.43 -37.33 12.21
N VAL A 156 12.31 -38.35 11.38
CA VAL A 156 12.51 -39.78 11.73
C VAL A 156 13.73 -40.34 11.00
N LYS A 157 14.52 -41.19 11.65
CA LYS A 157 15.62 -41.89 10.99
C LYS A 157 15.10 -42.83 9.91
N ALA A 158 15.68 -42.79 8.72
CA ALA A 158 15.20 -43.53 7.54
C ALA A 158 15.02 -45.05 7.80
N GLY A 159 15.87 -45.67 8.63
CA GLY A 159 15.76 -47.08 8.97
C GLY A 159 14.72 -47.42 10.03
N GLN A 160 14.05 -46.46 10.64
CA GLN A 160 13.12 -46.64 11.77
C GLN A 160 11.68 -46.19 11.47
N ASN A 161 11.39 -45.81 10.23
CA ASN A 161 10.08 -45.24 9.82
C ASN A 161 8.92 -46.24 10.00
N GLY A 162 9.15 -47.55 9.94
CA GLY A 162 8.10 -48.58 10.14
C GLY A 162 7.51 -48.62 11.54
N ARG A 163 8.12 -47.97 12.53
CA ARG A 163 7.65 -47.87 13.92
C ARG A 163 6.67 -46.70 14.15
N LEU A 164 6.61 -45.74 13.22
CA LEU A 164 5.69 -44.62 13.26
C LEU A 164 4.73 -44.72 12.08
N ARG A 165 3.41 -44.76 12.34
CA ARG A 165 2.40 -44.66 11.29
C ARG A 165 2.26 -43.22 10.86
N GLY A 166 2.33 -42.96 9.55
CA GLY A 166 2.23 -41.63 9.01
C GLY A 166 2.63 -41.56 7.54
N ILE A 167 2.54 -40.36 6.97
CA ILE A 167 2.85 -40.07 5.59
C ILE A 167 4.24 -39.43 5.50
N ILE A 168 5.12 -39.98 4.68
CA ILE A 168 6.42 -39.35 4.40
C ILE A 168 6.19 -38.23 3.41
N LEU A 169 6.42 -36.98 3.83
CA LEU A 169 6.25 -35.81 2.99
C LEU A 169 7.55 -35.38 2.33
N ASP A 170 8.69 -35.58 3.00
CA ASP A 170 9.98 -35.09 2.52
C ASP A 170 11.11 -35.99 3.03
N ARG A 171 12.29 -35.85 2.40
CA ARG A 171 13.51 -36.57 2.79
C ARG A 171 14.70 -35.58 2.75
N SER A 172 15.60 -35.70 3.73
CA SER A 172 16.84 -34.92 3.73
C SER A 172 17.72 -35.25 2.52
N THR A 173 18.57 -34.32 2.12
CA THR A 173 19.48 -34.46 0.97
C THR A 173 20.41 -35.69 1.14
N SER A 174 20.84 -36.04 2.37
CA SER A 174 21.62 -37.24 2.67
C SER A 174 20.78 -38.52 2.63
N GLY A 175 19.45 -38.43 2.64
CA GLY A 175 18.52 -39.56 2.70
C GLY A 175 18.42 -40.21 4.10
N GLU A 176 19.11 -39.71 5.10
CA GLU A 176 19.15 -40.28 6.45
C GLU A 176 17.94 -39.88 7.32
N THR A 177 17.28 -38.76 6.97
CA THR A 177 16.11 -38.25 7.68
C THR A 177 14.87 -38.26 6.79
N LEU A 178 13.79 -38.79 7.33
CA LEU A 178 12.45 -38.72 6.73
C LEU A 178 11.60 -37.74 7.53
N PHE A 179 10.94 -36.81 6.84
CA PHE A 179 9.95 -35.94 7.46
C PHE A 179 8.58 -36.57 7.34
N VAL A 180 8.09 -37.07 8.46
CA VAL A 180 6.85 -37.87 8.54
C VAL A 180 5.75 -37.03 9.16
N GLU A 181 4.60 -36.93 8.50
CA GLU A 181 3.33 -36.46 9.09
C GLU A 181 2.67 -37.67 9.80
N PRO A 182 2.60 -37.70 11.13
CA PRO A 182 1.97 -38.81 11.81
C PRO A 182 0.46 -38.87 11.59
N ASP A 183 -0.11 -40.10 11.49
CA ASP A 183 -1.56 -40.28 11.30
C ASP A 183 -2.41 -39.52 12.33
N ALA A 184 -1.87 -39.30 13.53
CA ALA A 184 -2.53 -38.61 14.62
C ALA A 184 -2.83 -37.11 14.32
N VAL A 185 -2.12 -36.51 13.37
CA VAL A 185 -2.29 -35.09 13.02
C VAL A 185 -2.80 -34.87 11.59
N VAL A 186 -2.84 -35.89 10.73
CA VAL A 186 -3.31 -35.75 9.33
C VAL A 186 -4.69 -35.09 9.24
N GLY A 187 -5.64 -35.49 10.10
CA GLY A 187 -6.98 -34.92 10.11
C GLY A 187 -6.98 -33.44 10.56
N ILE A 188 -6.08 -33.06 11.46
CA ILE A 188 -5.94 -31.67 11.92
C ILE A 188 -5.34 -30.81 10.79
N ASP A 189 -4.27 -31.30 10.15
CA ASP A 189 -3.60 -30.58 9.07
C ASP A 189 -4.50 -30.43 7.83
N ASN A 190 -5.35 -31.42 7.54
CA ASN A 190 -6.39 -31.28 6.52
C ASN A 190 -7.39 -30.15 6.87
N GLY A 191 -7.85 -30.10 8.13
CA GLY A 191 -8.71 -29.00 8.60
C GLY A 191 -8.04 -27.63 8.51
N ILE A 192 -6.75 -27.53 8.85
CA ILE A 192 -5.97 -26.30 8.69
C ILE A 192 -5.94 -25.89 7.20
N LYS A 193 -5.71 -26.84 6.29
CA LYS A 193 -5.67 -26.56 4.85
C LYS A 193 -7.01 -26.06 4.29
N GLU A 194 -8.12 -26.64 4.76
CA GLU A 194 -9.46 -26.18 4.40
C GLU A 194 -9.72 -24.74 4.90
N LEU A 195 -9.29 -24.43 6.12
CA LEU A 195 -9.37 -23.08 6.68
C LEU A 195 -8.48 -22.08 5.96
N GLN A 196 -7.29 -22.46 5.52
CA GLN A 196 -6.42 -21.59 4.70
C GLN A 196 -7.10 -21.22 3.37
N ILE A 197 -7.77 -22.19 2.72
CA ILE A 197 -8.55 -21.92 1.51
C ILE A 197 -9.72 -20.96 1.81
N ALA A 198 -10.35 -21.10 2.97
CA ALA A 198 -11.41 -20.18 3.40
C ALA A 198 -10.86 -18.78 3.73
N GLU A 199 -9.67 -18.71 4.34
CA GLU A 199 -8.94 -17.47 4.60
C GLU A 199 -8.66 -16.69 3.31
N ASP A 200 -8.10 -17.36 2.29
CA ASP A 200 -7.80 -16.74 0.99
C ASP A 200 -9.08 -16.19 0.32
N ARG A 201 -10.20 -16.92 0.43
CA ARG A 201 -11.49 -16.46 -0.10
C ARG A 201 -12.00 -15.22 0.65
N GLU A 202 -11.87 -15.19 1.97
CA GLU A 202 -12.33 -14.05 2.77
C GLU A 202 -11.41 -12.83 2.56
N ILE A 203 -10.10 -13.02 2.45
CA ILE A 203 -9.14 -11.96 2.06
C ILE A 203 -9.55 -11.35 0.71
N ARG A 204 -9.81 -12.19 -0.29
CA ARG A 204 -10.25 -11.73 -1.60
C ARG A 204 -11.57 -10.94 -1.52
N LYS A 205 -12.50 -11.36 -0.69
CA LYS A 205 -13.78 -10.66 -0.49
C LYS A 205 -13.57 -9.28 0.14
N VAL A 206 -12.69 -9.16 1.13
CA VAL A 206 -12.31 -7.87 1.72
C VAL A 206 -11.70 -6.94 0.68
N LEU A 207 -10.76 -7.44 -0.14
CA LEU A 207 -10.12 -6.65 -1.20
C LEU A 207 -11.12 -6.21 -2.29
N LEU A 208 -12.05 -7.08 -2.66
CA LEU A 208 -13.14 -6.74 -3.60
C LEU A 208 -14.06 -5.64 -3.04
N ASP A 209 -14.41 -5.69 -1.75
CA ASP A 209 -15.22 -4.63 -1.12
C ASP A 209 -14.47 -3.30 -1.08
N LEU A 210 -13.18 -3.30 -0.72
CA LEU A 210 -12.35 -2.08 -0.74
C LEU A 210 -12.20 -1.52 -2.16
N THR A 211 -11.96 -2.38 -3.16
CA THR A 211 -11.88 -1.96 -4.57
C THR A 211 -13.22 -1.41 -5.07
N LYS A 212 -14.35 -2.00 -4.66
CA LYS A 212 -15.68 -1.48 -4.95
C LYS A 212 -15.91 -0.10 -4.35
N ARG A 213 -15.49 0.13 -3.11
CA ARG A 213 -15.54 1.47 -2.47
C ARG A 213 -14.68 2.47 -3.22
N LEU A 214 -13.45 2.11 -3.57
CA LEU A 214 -12.59 2.96 -4.40
C LEU A 214 -13.27 3.32 -5.72
N ARG A 215 -13.88 2.37 -6.41
CA ARG A 215 -14.61 2.59 -7.67
C ARG A 215 -15.71 3.63 -7.55
N GLN A 216 -16.43 3.65 -6.43
CA GLN A 216 -17.49 4.65 -6.18
C GLN A 216 -16.92 6.08 -6.11
N HIS A 217 -15.66 6.24 -5.74
CA HIS A 217 -14.98 7.52 -5.63
C HIS A 217 -14.03 7.80 -6.81
N ALA A 218 -13.84 6.85 -7.74
CA ALA A 218 -12.82 6.93 -8.78
C ALA A 218 -12.93 8.19 -9.65
N SER A 219 -14.14 8.60 -10.03
CA SER A 219 -14.36 9.83 -10.81
C SER A 219 -13.98 11.08 -10.03
N ALA A 220 -14.37 11.20 -8.76
CA ALA A 220 -14.04 12.33 -7.91
C ALA A 220 -12.51 12.41 -7.64
N ILE A 221 -11.89 11.25 -7.36
CA ILE A 221 -10.43 11.15 -7.18
C ILE A 221 -9.71 11.54 -8.48
N GLY A 222 -10.23 11.13 -9.65
CA GLY A 222 -9.68 11.51 -10.94
C GLY A 222 -9.73 13.01 -11.20
N MET A 223 -10.83 13.69 -10.86
CA MET A 223 -10.93 15.16 -10.93
C MET A 223 -9.94 15.83 -9.98
N THR A 224 -9.85 15.35 -8.76
CA THR A 224 -8.90 15.84 -7.75
C THR A 224 -7.44 15.68 -8.23
N ARG A 225 -7.10 14.53 -8.85
CA ARG A 225 -5.78 14.28 -9.42
C ARG A 225 -5.43 15.31 -10.50
N ASN A 226 -6.35 15.60 -11.40
CA ASN A 226 -6.12 16.59 -12.45
C ASN A 226 -5.92 17.99 -11.86
N ALA A 227 -6.76 18.41 -10.92
CA ALA A 227 -6.61 19.69 -10.22
C ALA A 227 -5.28 19.80 -9.45
N ALA A 228 -4.85 18.73 -8.79
CA ALA A 228 -3.57 18.67 -8.10
C ALA A 228 -2.39 18.79 -9.08
N ALA A 229 -2.44 18.13 -10.24
CA ALA A 229 -1.43 18.23 -11.28
C ALA A 229 -1.36 19.64 -11.88
N ASP A 230 -2.50 20.28 -12.12
CA ASP A 230 -2.54 21.67 -12.58
C ASP A 230 -1.92 22.61 -11.55
N LEU A 231 -2.25 22.46 -10.27
CA LEU A 231 -1.64 23.22 -9.17
C LEU A 231 -0.13 22.99 -9.11
N ASP A 232 0.34 21.74 -9.18
CA ASP A 232 1.77 21.43 -9.16
C ASP A 232 2.50 22.13 -10.32
N CYS A 233 1.97 22.08 -11.52
CA CYS A 233 2.50 22.81 -12.68
C CYS A 233 2.56 24.32 -12.45
N ILE A 234 1.52 24.91 -11.82
CA ILE A 234 1.47 26.34 -11.53
C ILE A 234 2.54 26.70 -10.49
N PHE A 235 2.61 25.94 -9.40
CA PHE A 235 3.61 26.16 -8.34
C PHE A 235 5.04 25.88 -8.82
N ALA A 236 5.26 24.90 -9.70
CA ALA A 236 6.57 24.63 -10.31
C ALA A 236 7.06 25.83 -11.16
N ARG A 237 6.17 26.41 -11.96
CA ARG A 237 6.47 27.65 -12.74
C ARG A 237 6.78 28.83 -11.81
N ALA A 238 6.03 28.98 -10.74
CA ALA A 238 6.26 30.04 -9.76
C ALA A 238 7.62 29.87 -9.06
N ARG A 239 7.98 28.65 -8.63
CA ARG A 239 9.31 28.32 -8.06
C ARG A 239 10.44 28.62 -9.05
N LEU A 240 10.25 28.24 -10.33
CA LEU A 240 11.25 28.52 -11.37
C LEU A 240 11.44 30.03 -11.58
N ALA A 241 10.34 30.78 -11.64
CA ALA A 241 10.40 32.23 -11.77
C ALA A 241 11.12 32.90 -10.58
N ASP A 242 10.84 32.41 -9.35
CA ASP A 242 11.48 32.90 -8.13
C ASP A 242 13.00 32.62 -8.14
N SER A 243 13.39 31.38 -8.48
CA SER A 243 14.80 30.96 -8.53
C SER A 243 15.64 31.74 -9.55
N MET A 244 15.01 32.24 -10.63
CA MET A 244 15.66 33.00 -11.68
C MET A 244 15.52 34.51 -11.47
N ASN A 245 14.86 35.00 -10.42
CA ASN A 245 14.43 36.38 -10.26
C ASN A 245 13.68 36.90 -11.51
N GLY A 246 12.85 36.01 -12.09
CA GLY A 246 12.09 36.27 -13.29
C GLY A 246 10.99 37.29 -13.06
N ILE A 247 10.73 38.11 -14.08
CA ILE A 247 9.62 39.07 -14.11
C ILE A 247 8.52 38.59 -15.04
N ARG A 248 7.29 39.04 -14.77
CA ARG A 248 6.15 38.71 -15.61
C ARG A 248 6.28 39.43 -16.98
N PRO A 249 6.19 38.70 -18.13
CA PRO A 249 6.19 39.31 -19.43
C PRO A 249 4.88 40.09 -19.68
N GLU A 250 4.99 41.22 -20.34
CA GLU A 250 3.84 41.99 -20.84
C GLU A 250 3.56 41.63 -22.30
N PHE A 251 2.33 41.20 -22.57
CA PHE A 251 1.88 40.94 -23.94
C PHE A 251 1.33 42.22 -24.56
N VAL A 252 1.98 42.66 -25.62
CA VAL A 252 1.56 43.88 -26.40
C VAL A 252 1.00 43.48 -27.76
N ALA A 253 0.25 44.36 -28.41
CA ALA A 253 -0.30 44.12 -29.75
C ALA A 253 0.81 43.75 -30.75
N HIS A 254 0.48 42.94 -31.76
CA HIS A 254 1.38 42.35 -32.76
C HIS A 254 2.28 43.32 -33.54
N THR A 255 2.11 44.60 -33.36
CA THR A 255 2.85 45.66 -34.07
C THR A 255 4.16 46.07 -33.38
N ARG A 256 4.44 45.58 -32.19
CA ARG A 256 5.68 45.89 -31.47
C ARG A 256 6.68 44.75 -31.55
N PRO A 257 7.99 45.05 -31.71
CA PRO A 257 9.03 44.02 -31.65
C PRO A 257 9.14 43.40 -30.26
N LEU A 258 9.68 42.18 -30.18
CA LEU A 258 10.05 41.55 -28.92
C LEU A 258 11.17 42.38 -28.28
N GLU A 259 10.92 42.87 -27.08
CA GLU A 259 11.90 43.61 -26.27
C GLU A 259 12.25 42.81 -25.05
N ILE A 260 13.52 42.52 -24.86
CA ILE A 260 14.03 41.78 -23.70
C ILE A 260 15.06 42.64 -23.00
N LEU A 261 14.72 43.11 -21.79
CA LEU A 261 15.61 43.94 -20.98
C LEU A 261 16.39 43.03 -20.01
N GLU A 262 17.70 43.22 -19.87
CA GLU A 262 18.60 42.51 -18.97
C GLU A 262 18.48 40.98 -19.07
N ALA A 263 18.52 40.48 -20.33
CA ALA A 263 18.39 39.04 -20.59
C ALA A 263 19.45 38.21 -19.84
N ARG A 264 19.01 37.21 -19.09
CA ARG A 264 19.86 36.25 -18.39
C ARG A 264 19.56 34.84 -18.88
N HIS A 265 20.60 34.11 -19.23
CA HIS A 265 20.43 32.73 -19.64
C HIS A 265 20.30 31.84 -18.37
N PRO A 266 19.23 31.02 -18.21
CA PRO A 266 18.99 30.25 -16.99
C PRO A 266 20.17 29.36 -16.57
N LEU A 267 20.85 28.75 -17.55
CA LEU A 267 21.99 27.86 -17.28
C LEU A 267 23.29 28.60 -16.94
N LEU A 268 23.39 29.91 -17.22
CA LEU A 268 24.58 30.71 -16.91
C LEU A 268 24.52 31.36 -15.52
N THR A 269 23.35 31.46 -14.93
CA THR A 269 23.17 32.02 -13.58
C THR A 269 23.63 31.06 -12.47
N CYS A 270 23.86 29.76 -12.79
CA CYS A 270 24.29 28.73 -11.85
C CYS A 270 25.83 28.58 -11.78
N THR A 271 26.61 29.37 -12.51
CA THR A 271 28.07 29.37 -12.38
C THR A 271 28.45 30.40 -11.31
N PRO A 272 29.05 29.97 -10.15
CA PRO A 272 29.71 30.95 -9.27
C PRO A 272 30.85 31.56 -10.03
N VAL A 273 30.90 32.91 -10.08
CA VAL A 273 32.05 33.68 -10.55
C VAL A 273 33.18 33.59 -9.54
#